data_8ea64fe13d47a7fea6a1ecc51f4efb0e
#
_entry.id   8ea64fe13d47a7fea6a1ecc51f4efb0e
#
_cell.length_a   1.000
_cell.length_b   1.000
_cell.length_c   1.000
_cell.angle_alpha   90.00
_cell.angle_beta   90.00
_cell.angle_gamma   90.00
#
_symmetry.space_group_name_H-M   'P 1'
#
loop_
_entity.id
_entity.type
_entity.pdbx_description
1 polymer ?
#
loop_
_entity_poly.entity_id
_entity_poly.type
_entity_poly.pdbx_seq_one_letter_code
_entity_poly.pdbx_strand_id
1 'polypeptide(L)'
;HSSAASDVYKRQKQEWVNKIVQRINGVQQVRESKYIMMHAPRSALDKISDLLPGAASPTILPLGGTDDLVAVHVVCRETVFWDTLENLKAIGASSILVMPVEKMLA
;
A
#
# COMPACT_ATOMS: atom_id res chain seq x y z
N HIS A 1 -13.94 47.24 -14.49
CA HIS A 1 -13.40 46.54 -13.60
C HIS A 1 -12.77 45.19 -13.91
N SER A 2 -11.63 45.07 -13.65
CA SER A 2 -10.72 43.99 -13.92
C SER A 2 -11.10 42.56 -13.49
N SER A 3 -12.36 42.31 -13.22
CA SER A 3 -12.79 41.03 -12.65
C SER A 3 -12.46 39.80 -13.49
N ALA A 4 -12.56 39.87 -14.83
CA ALA A 4 -12.28 38.75 -15.71
C ALA A 4 -10.80 38.31 -15.67
N ALA A 5 -9.88 39.27 -15.71
CA ALA A 5 -8.44 38.98 -15.62
C ALA A 5 -8.05 38.47 -14.24
N SER A 6 -8.66 39.06 -13.18
CA SER A 6 -8.47 38.60 -11.82
C SER A 6 -8.96 37.19 -11.57
N ASP A 7 -10.11 36.83 -12.14
CA ASP A 7 -10.69 35.50 -12.02
C ASP A 7 -9.84 34.45 -12.76
N VAL A 8 -9.30 34.79 -13.92
CA VAL A 8 -8.37 33.91 -14.66
C VAL A 8 -7.10 33.66 -13.84
N TYR A 9 -6.53 34.70 -13.26
CA TYR A 9 -5.33 34.58 -12.43
C TYR A 9 -5.56 33.70 -11.21
N LYS A 10 -6.66 33.90 -10.50
CA LYS A 10 -7.02 33.10 -9.35
C LYS A 10 -7.22 31.62 -9.69
N ARG A 11 -7.83 31.35 -10.84
CA ARG A 11 -8.05 30.00 -11.33
C ARG A 11 -6.76 29.30 -11.65
N GLN A 12 -5.84 29.99 -12.36
CA GLN A 12 -4.51 29.45 -12.67
C GLN A 12 -3.72 29.15 -11.40
N LYS A 13 -3.76 30.04 -10.44
CA LYS A 13 -3.09 29.84 -9.15
C LYS A 13 -3.64 28.64 -8.40
N GLN A 14 -4.97 28.46 -8.41
CA GLN A 14 -5.60 27.31 -7.78
C GLN A 14 -5.21 25.99 -8.45
N GLU A 15 -5.12 25.96 -9.77
CA GLU A 15 -4.66 24.78 -10.51
C GLU A 15 -3.23 24.40 -10.14
N TRP A 16 -2.36 25.38 -9.98
CA TRP A 16 -0.97 25.16 -9.56
C TRP A 16 -0.89 24.57 -8.15
N VAL A 17 -1.65 25.14 -7.23
CA VAL A 17 -1.72 24.66 -5.85
C VAL A 17 -2.22 23.21 -5.82
N ASN A 18 -3.26 22.90 -6.58
CA ASN A 18 -3.80 21.55 -6.65
C ASN A 18 -2.77 20.54 -7.17
N LYS A 19 -1.98 20.91 -8.18
CA LYS A 19 -0.92 20.05 -8.70
C LYS A 19 0.16 19.78 -7.67
N ILE A 20 0.59 20.80 -6.95
CA ILE A 20 1.58 20.67 -5.89
C ILE A 20 1.07 19.75 -4.78
N VAL A 21 -0.16 19.97 -4.33
CA VAL A 21 -0.78 19.13 -3.30
C VAL A 21 -0.86 17.67 -3.74
N GLN A 22 -1.25 17.41 -4.97
CA GLN A 22 -1.30 16.04 -5.51
C GLN A 22 0.08 15.38 -5.49
N ARG A 23 1.13 16.11 -5.85
CA ARG A 23 2.50 15.57 -5.84
C ARG A 23 2.98 15.27 -4.43
N ILE A 24 2.72 16.15 -3.49
CA ILE A 24 3.07 15.95 -2.08
C ILE A 24 2.35 14.72 -1.53
N ASN A 25 1.05 14.60 -1.77
CA ASN A 25 0.27 13.44 -1.34
C ASN A 25 0.78 12.14 -1.96
N GLY A 26 1.15 12.18 -3.25
CA GLY A 26 1.73 11.04 -3.93
C GLY A 26 3.05 10.59 -3.32
N VAL A 27 3.93 11.53 -2.99
CA VAL A 27 5.21 11.24 -2.34
C VAL A 27 4.99 10.63 -0.96
N GLN A 28 4.08 11.18 -0.15
CA GLN A 28 3.75 10.63 1.16
C GLN A 28 3.17 9.23 1.07
N GLN A 29 2.27 8.98 0.13
CA GLN A 29 1.68 7.67 -0.09
C GLN A 29 2.75 6.63 -0.43
N VAL A 30 3.70 6.96 -1.29
CA VAL A 30 4.81 6.07 -1.63
C VAL A 30 5.70 5.79 -0.42
N ARG A 31 5.97 6.81 0.40
CA ARG A 31 6.79 6.66 1.62
C ARG A 31 6.19 5.69 2.62
N GLU A 32 4.87 5.73 2.80
CA GLU A 32 4.15 4.88 3.73
C GLU A 32 3.88 3.49 3.16
N SER A 33 3.79 3.38 1.84
CA SER A 33 3.49 2.12 1.17
C SER A 33 4.62 1.12 1.33
N LYS A 34 4.24 -0.13 1.59
CA LYS A 34 5.16 -1.25 1.71
C LYS A 34 4.71 -2.40 0.83
N TYR A 35 5.67 -3.06 0.22
CA TYR A 35 5.46 -4.33 -0.45
C TYR A 35 5.78 -5.45 0.52
N ILE A 36 4.80 -6.30 0.78
CA ILE A 36 4.94 -7.40 1.72
C ILE A 36 4.83 -8.71 0.98
N MET A 37 5.76 -9.60 1.24
CA MET A 37 5.75 -10.96 0.77
C MET A 37 5.85 -11.89 1.97
N MET A 38 5.08 -12.96 1.96
CA MET A 38 5.12 -13.96 3.02
C MET A 38 4.68 -15.32 2.51
N HIS A 39 4.99 -16.35 3.27
CA HIS A 39 4.39 -17.66 3.12
C HIS A 39 3.31 -17.81 4.19
N ALA A 40 2.19 -18.40 3.83
CA ALA A 40 1.08 -18.57 4.76
C ALA A 40 0.24 -19.79 4.42
N PRO A 41 -0.41 -20.40 5.43
CA PRO A 41 -1.41 -21.44 5.18
C PRO A 41 -2.61 -20.84 4.43
N ARG A 42 -3.19 -21.60 3.51
CA ARG A 42 -4.40 -21.19 2.79
C ARG A 42 -5.54 -20.81 3.75
N SER A 43 -5.64 -21.51 4.86
CA SER A 43 -6.67 -21.26 5.88
C SER A 43 -6.52 -19.90 6.58
N ALA A 44 -5.35 -19.29 6.52
CA ALA A 44 -5.08 -18.01 7.17
C ALA A 44 -5.29 -16.78 6.25
N LEU A 45 -5.60 -16.97 4.97
CA LEU A 45 -5.66 -15.88 3.99
C LEU A 45 -6.66 -14.77 4.37
N ASP A 46 -7.85 -15.14 4.84
CA ASP A 46 -8.85 -14.14 5.25
C ASP A 46 -8.38 -13.32 6.43
N LYS A 47 -7.75 -13.95 7.42
CA LYS A 47 -7.20 -13.28 8.59
C LYS A 47 -6.03 -12.36 8.24
N ILE A 48 -5.20 -12.79 7.28
CA ILE A 48 -4.09 -11.97 6.78
C ILE A 48 -4.61 -10.70 6.15
N SER A 49 -5.63 -10.78 5.29
CA SER A 49 -6.22 -9.63 4.66
C SER A 49 -6.80 -8.63 5.67
N ASP A 50 -7.38 -9.12 6.75
CA ASP A 50 -7.93 -8.29 7.82
C ASP A 50 -6.85 -7.57 8.64
N LEU A 51 -5.67 -8.17 8.77
CA LEU A 51 -4.58 -7.61 9.57
C LEU A 51 -3.76 -6.56 8.83
N LEU A 52 -3.75 -6.56 7.50
CA LEU A 52 -2.89 -5.68 6.72
C LEU A 52 -3.53 -4.32 6.47
N PRO A 53 -2.91 -3.23 6.93
CA PRO A 53 -3.49 -1.89 6.82
C PRO A 53 -3.40 -1.37 5.38
N GLY A 54 -4.52 -0.88 4.85
CA GLY A 54 -4.57 -0.28 3.51
C GLY A 54 -4.18 -1.24 2.40
N ALA A 55 -4.36 -2.55 2.59
CA ALA A 55 -3.95 -3.54 1.63
C ALA A 55 -4.88 -3.56 0.40
N ALA A 56 -4.27 -3.62 -0.78
CA ALA A 56 -4.97 -3.98 -1.99
C ALA A 56 -5.22 -5.50 -2.02
N SER A 57 -5.94 -5.97 -3.02
CA SER A 57 -6.14 -7.41 -3.21
C SER A 57 -4.79 -8.13 -3.31
N PRO A 58 -4.54 -9.14 -2.50
CA PRO A 58 -3.25 -9.84 -2.52
C PRO A 58 -3.10 -10.71 -3.77
N THR A 59 -1.87 -10.87 -4.20
CA THR A 59 -1.49 -11.89 -5.18
C THR A 59 -1.13 -13.16 -4.42
N ILE A 60 -1.76 -14.26 -4.79
CA ILE A 60 -1.55 -15.54 -4.12
C ILE A 60 -0.98 -16.53 -5.13
N LEU A 61 0.17 -17.09 -4.80
CA LEU A 61 0.86 -18.06 -5.66
C LEU A 61 1.07 -19.38 -4.89
N PRO A 62 0.83 -20.53 -5.56
CA PRO A 62 1.11 -21.79 -4.91
C PRO A 62 2.61 -21.98 -4.70
N LEU A 63 2.98 -22.60 -3.58
CA LEU A 63 4.36 -22.98 -3.30
C LEU A 63 4.62 -24.38 -3.83
N GLY A 64 5.78 -24.58 -4.46
CA GLY A 64 6.21 -25.90 -4.90
C GLY A 64 6.44 -26.82 -3.71
N GLY A 65 5.99 -28.07 -3.85
CA GLY A 65 6.21 -29.11 -2.84
C GLY A 65 5.22 -29.17 -1.69
N THR A 66 4.24 -28.26 -1.65
CA THR A 66 3.20 -28.28 -0.62
C THR A 66 1.91 -27.65 -1.14
N ASP A 67 0.76 -28.26 -0.78
CA ASP A 67 -0.56 -27.74 -1.13
C ASP A 67 -1.14 -26.84 -0.04
N ASP A 68 -0.59 -26.89 1.18
CA ASP A 68 -1.11 -26.18 2.33
C ASP A 68 -0.62 -24.75 2.44
N LEU A 69 0.55 -24.46 1.90
CA LEU A 69 1.19 -23.15 1.97
C LEU A 69 1.12 -22.43 0.62
N VAL A 70 0.95 -21.13 0.70
CA VAL A 70 0.98 -20.24 -0.47
C VAL A 70 1.91 -19.09 -0.23
N ALA A 71 2.41 -18.49 -1.31
CA ALA A 71 3.09 -17.21 -1.25
C ALA A 71 2.06 -16.09 -1.41
N VAL A 72 2.12 -15.11 -0.53
CA VAL A 72 1.22 -13.95 -0.54
C VAL A 72 2.04 -12.71 -0.80
N HIS A 73 1.67 -11.96 -1.83
CA HIS A 73 2.28 -10.68 -2.17
C HIS A 73 1.21 -9.60 -2.09
N VAL A 74 1.48 -8.53 -1.39
CA VAL A 74 0.51 -7.46 -1.22
C VAL A 74 1.21 -6.11 -1.06
N VAL A 75 0.58 -5.07 -1.59
CA VAL A 75 0.99 -3.69 -1.36
C VAL A 75 0.09 -3.12 -0.27
N CYS A 76 0.70 -2.69 0.83
CA CYS A 76 0.02 -1.97 1.89
C CYS A 76 0.29 -0.48 1.73
N ARG A 77 -0.77 0.33 1.65
CA ARG A 77 -0.67 1.78 1.42
C ARG A 77 -0.54 2.58 2.70
N GLU A 78 -0.44 1.91 3.83
CA GLU A 78 -0.28 2.51 5.15
C GLU A 78 0.94 1.93 5.83
N THR A 79 1.42 2.60 6.86
CA THR A 79 2.57 2.15 7.65
C THR A 79 2.27 0.79 8.30
N VAL A 80 3.22 -0.11 8.17
CA VAL A 80 3.13 -1.44 8.78
C VAL A 80 4.04 -1.47 10.01
N PHE A 81 3.45 -1.72 11.17
CA PHE A 81 4.14 -1.76 12.45
C PHE A 81 4.59 -3.17 12.80
N TRP A 82 5.55 -3.28 13.71
CA TRP A 82 6.04 -4.57 14.19
C TRP A 82 4.94 -5.44 14.79
N ASP A 83 3.98 -4.83 15.50
CA ASP A 83 2.84 -5.56 16.06
C ASP A 83 2.04 -6.30 14.99
N THR A 84 1.85 -5.67 13.83
CA THR A 84 1.18 -6.30 12.69
C THR A 84 1.95 -7.54 12.21
N LEU A 85 3.27 -7.44 12.10
CA LEU A 85 4.12 -8.55 11.69
C LEU A 85 4.07 -9.71 12.70
N GLU A 86 4.08 -9.39 13.98
CA GLU A 86 3.94 -10.38 15.03
C GLU A 86 2.59 -11.08 14.99
N ASN A 87 1.52 -10.33 14.74
CA ASN A 87 0.18 -10.89 14.59
C ASN A 87 0.08 -11.80 13.35
N LEU A 88 0.71 -11.44 12.25
CA LEU A 88 0.78 -12.31 11.07
C LEU A 88 1.49 -13.61 11.36
N LYS A 89 2.59 -13.53 12.08
CA LYS A 89 3.33 -14.73 12.50
C LYS A 89 2.49 -15.62 13.40
N ALA A 90 1.73 -15.03 14.32
CA ALA A 90 0.86 -15.76 15.25
C ALA A 90 -0.22 -16.57 14.54
N ILE A 91 -0.70 -16.13 13.38
CA ILE A 91 -1.72 -16.85 12.60
C ILE A 91 -1.11 -17.82 11.55
N GLY A 92 0.19 -18.00 11.57
CA GLY A 92 0.87 -19.00 10.75
C GLY A 92 1.68 -18.46 9.58
N ALA A 93 1.77 -17.15 9.39
CA ALA A 93 2.63 -16.58 8.36
C ALA A 93 4.11 -16.80 8.71
N SER A 94 4.91 -16.99 7.70
CA SER A 94 6.35 -17.19 7.83
C SER A 94 7.10 -16.53 6.68
N SER A 95 8.41 -16.40 6.81
CA SER A 95 9.25 -15.77 5.78
C SER A 95 8.72 -14.39 5.36
N ILE A 96 8.33 -13.58 6.34
CA ILE A 96 7.72 -12.28 6.08
C ILE A 96 8.79 -11.27 5.71
N LEU A 97 8.67 -10.69 4.51
CA LEU A 97 9.54 -9.64 4.01
C LEU A 97 8.73 -8.37 3.82
N VAL A 98 9.26 -7.26 4.31
CA VAL A 98 8.66 -5.94 4.13
C VAL A 98 9.66 -5.08 3.40
N MET A 99 9.27 -4.58 2.24
CA MET A 99 10.15 -3.76 1.40
C MET A 99 9.52 -2.40 1.16
N PRO A 100 10.32 -1.33 1.17
CA PRO A 100 9.80 -0.01 0.82
C PRO A 100 9.44 0.04 -0.65
N VAL A 101 8.38 0.77 -0.96
CA VAL A 101 7.99 1.07 -2.34
C VAL A 101 8.67 2.38 -2.74
N GLU A 102 9.50 2.32 -3.76
CA GLU A 102 10.22 3.50 -4.24
C GLU A 102 9.35 4.33 -5.18
N LYS A 103 8.64 3.69 -6.09
CA LYS A 103 7.73 4.33 -7.04
C LYS A 103 6.53 3.43 -7.28
N MET A 104 5.38 4.03 -7.42
CA MET A 104 4.16 3.30 -7.70
C MET A 104 3.30 4.11 -8.67
N LEU A 105 2.91 3.46 -9.76
CA LEU A 105 1.93 3.99 -10.70
C LEU A 105 0.67 3.14 -10.58
N ALA A 106 -0.36 3.73 -10.01
CA ALA A 106 -1.63 3.04 -9.81
C ALA A 106 -2.57 3.22 -11.01
#